data_4a6d52e9c6767a308ed04b3890a6fe0a
#
_entry.id   4a6d52e9c6767a308ed04b3890a6fe0a
#
_cell.length_a   1.000
_cell.length_b   1.000
_cell.length_c   1.000
_cell.angle_alpha   90.00
_cell.angle_beta   90.00
_cell.angle_gamma   90.00
#
_symmetry.space_group_name_H-M   'P 1'
#
loop_
_entity.id
_entity.type
_entity.pdbx_description
1 polymer ?
#
loop_
_entity_poly.entity_id
_entity_poly.type
_entity_poly.pdbx_seq_one_letter_code
_entity_poly.pdbx_strand_id
1 'polypeptide(L)'
;MFDKRFYPHLWLLIIYIPFVFIVKEFLPQNIARENGPVENFQLVLLAVGIYLCWQAMKKTRVLMDKYIWQAGMLFYILLFGRELSWGRALLMQSDGTMPKWRELGIWGDIAHPLIGILIALLLFLFSVSYTHLRAHETRGNL
;
A
#
# COMPACT_ATOMS: atom_id res chain seq x y z
N MET A 1 -10.88 -24.16 17.13
CA MET A 1 -12.21 -23.63 17.50
C MET A 1 -12.35 -22.29 16.79
N PHE A 2 -13.12 -22.21 15.69
CA PHE A 2 -13.31 -20.95 14.96
C PHE A 2 -14.09 -19.98 15.85
N ASP A 3 -13.47 -18.83 16.17
CA ASP A 3 -14.11 -17.75 16.91
C ASP A 3 -15.27 -17.22 16.05
N LYS A 4 -16.50 -17.40 16.51
CA LYS A 4 -17.73 -16.95 15.82
C LYS A 4 -17.93 -15.43 15.94
N ARG A 5 -16.87 -14.64 16.16
CA ARG A 5 -16.99 -13.18 16.17
C ARG A 5 -17.38 -12.71 14.78
N PHE A 6 -18.48 -12.00 14.74
CA PHE A 6 -18.94 -11.33 13.53
C PHE A 6 -17.93 -10.22 13.16
N TYR A 7 -17.22 -10.37 12.03
CA TYR A 7 -16.30 -9.38 11.53
C TYR A 7 -16.98 -8.51 10.44
N PRO A 8 -17.60 -7.38 10.81
CA PRO A 8 -18.39 -6.57 9.88
C PRO A 8 -17.54 -6.06 8.69
N HIS A 9 -16.25 -5.84 8.89
CA HIS A 9 -15.34 -5.41 7.82
C HIS A 9 -15.10 -6.48 6.75
N LEU A 10 -15.16 -7.76 7.08
CA LEU A 10 -15.08 -8.83 6.07
C LEU A 10 -16.32 -8.84 5.18
N TRP A 11 -17.49 -8.62 5.75
CA TRP A 11 -18.74 -8.50 4.98
C TRP A 11 -18.74 -7.26 4.09
N LEU A 12 -18.22 -6.13 4.58
CA LEU A 12 -18.03 -4.93 3.77
C LEU A 12 -17.12 -5.21 2.56
N LEU A 13 -16.04 -5.96 2.74
CA LEU A 13 -15.15 -6.35 1.64
C LEU A 13 -15.86 -7.27 0.63
N ILE A 14 -16.62 -8.26 1.10
CA ILE A 14 -17.37 -9.19 0.25
C ILE A 14 -18.42 -8.46 -0.59
N ILE A 15 -19.07 -7.43 -0.04
CA ILE A 15 -20.05 -6.60 -0.74
C ILE A 15 -19.34 -5.59 -1.66
N TYR A 16 -18.22 -5.02 -1.21
CA TYR A 16 -17.49 -4.00 -1.95
C TYR A 16 -16.92 -4.51 -3.28
N ILE A 17 -16.38 -5.74 -3.28
CA ILE A 17 -15.78 -6.32 -4.50
C ILE A 17 -16.80 -6.39 -5.65
N PRO A 18 -17.96 -7.09 -5.53
CA PRO A 18 -18.94 -7.14 -6.60
C PRO A 18 -19.55 -5.76 -6.90
N PHE A 19 -19.71 -4.89 -5.90
CA PHE A 19 -20.19 -3.52 -6.09
C PHE A 19 -19.26 -2.73 -7.04
N VAL A 20 -17.94 -2.82 -6.86
CA VAL A 20 -16.97 -2.15 -7.75
C VAL A 20 -17.08 -2.66 -9.18
N PHE A 21 -17.25 -3.98 -9.37
CA PHE A 21 -17.42 -4.56 -10.71
C PHE A 21 -18.70 -4.10 -11.39
N ILE A 22 -19.79 -3.96 -10.65
CA ILE A 22 -21.07 -3.46 -11.18
C ILE A 22 -20.97 -1.97 -11.52
N VAL A 23 -20.44 -1.17 -10.61
CA VAL A 23 -20.31 0.27 -10.80
C VAL A 23 -19.38 0.62 -11.96
N LYS A 24 -18.33 -0.17 -12.20
CA LYS A 24 -17.42 -0.01 -13.34
C LYS A 24 -18.15 0.02 -14.69
N GLU A 25 -19.21 -0.77 -14.87
CA GLU A 25 -19.98 -0.83 -16.11
C GLU A 25 -20.81 0.44 -16.36
N PHE A 26 -21.18 1.16 -15.29
CA PHE A 26 -21.97 2.39 -15.36
C PHE A 26 -21.12 3.67 -15.35
N LEU A 27 -19.84 3.57 -15.01
CA LEU A 27 -18.94 4.72 -14.99
C LEU A 27 -18.42 5.04 -16.40
N PRO A 28 -18.44 6.33 -16.80
CA PRO A 28 -17.80 6.75 -18.04
C PRO A 28 -16.33 6.34 -18.08
N GLN A 29 -15.87 5.83 -19.22
CA GLN A 29 -14.50 5.34 -19.40
C GLN A 29 -13.40 6.36 -19.06
N ASN A 30 -13.71 7.66 -19.17
CA ASN A 30 -12.81 8.76 -18.84
C ASN A 30 -12.54 8.91 -17.32
N ILE A 31 -13.40 8.37 -16.44
CA ILE A 31 -13.19 8.42 -14.98
C ILE A 31 -12.15 7.40 -14.52
N ALA A 32 -12.05 6.27 -15.23
CA ALA A 32 -11.12 5.18 -14.95
C ALA A 32 -9.81 5.26 -15.78
N ARG A 33 -9.58 6.39 -16.49
CA ARG A 33 -8.32 6.60 -17.21
C ARG A 33 -7.15 6.81 -16.27
N GLU A 34 -5.97 6.41 -16.72
CA GLU A 34 -4.69 6.74 -16.07
C GLU A 34 -4.59 8.26 -15.87
N ASN A 35 -4.20 8.69 -14.69
CA ASN A 35 -4.29 10.08 -14.19
C ASN A 35 -5.72 10.63 -14.05
N GLY A 36 -6.73 9.74 -13.95
CA GLY A 36 -8.11 10.12 -13.72
C GLY A 36 -8.40 10.59 -12.28
N PRO A 37 -9.61 11.16 -12.05
CA PRO A 37 -10.00 11.64 -10.72
C PRO A 37 -10.02 10.54 -9.65
N VAL A 38 -10.28 9.28 -10.03
CA VAL A 38 -10.27 8.13 -9.11
C VAL A 38 -8.86 7.84 -8.63
N GLU A 39 -7.89 7.82 -9.54
CA GLU A 39 -6.47 7.58 -9.24
C GLU A 39 -5.90 8.71 -8.36
N ASN A 40 -6.21 9.97 -8.68
CA ASN A 40 -5.82 11.11 -7.87
C ASN A 40 -6.41 11.04 -6.45
N PHE A 41 -7.66 10.60 -6.31
CA PHE A 41 -8.28 10.39 -5.00
C PHE A 41 -7.59 9.26 -4.23
N GLN A 42 -7.23 8.15 -4.89
CA GLN A 42 -6.44 7.07 -4.30
C GLN A 42 -5.09 7.58 -3.80
N LEU A 43 -4.37 8.37 -4.60
CA LEU A 43 -3.10 8.97 -4.19
C LEU A 43 -3.23 9.81 -2.91
N VAL A 44 -4.29 10.60 -2.80
CA VAL A 44 -4.56 11.39 -1.58
C VAL A 44 -4.80 10.47 -0.39
N LEU A 45 -5.60 9.41 -0.54
CA LEU A 45 -5.87 8.45 0.53
C LEU A 45 -4.58 7.72 0.97
N LEU A 46 -3.74 7.33 0.03
CA LEU A 46 -2.46 6.68 0.32
C LEU A 46 -1.50 7.63 1.06
N ALA A 47 -1.44 8.90 0.65
CA ALA A 47 -0.66 9.92 1.34
C ALA A 47 -1.15 10.15 2.79
N VAL A 48 -2.48 10.18 2.99
CA VAL A 48 -3.07 10.23 4.34
C VAL A 48 -2.70 8.99 5.14
N GLY A 49 -2.73 7.79 4.55
CA GLY A 49 -2.31 6.55 5.18
C GLY A 49 -0.85 6.60 5.66
N ILE A 50 0.07 7.09 4.83
CA ILE A 50 1.48 7.31 5.19
C ILE A 50 1.59 8.25 6.40
N TYR A 51 0.89 9.38 6.35
CA TYR A 51 0.90 10.38 7.41
C TYR A 51 0.37 9.82 8.74
N LEU A 52 -0.74 9.06 8.71
CA LEU A 52 -1.33 8.45 9.91
C LEU A 52 -0.39 7.41 10.52
N CYS A 53 0.25 6.55 9.72
CA CYS A 53 1.24 5.59 10.21
C CYS A 53 2.43 6.31 10.86
N TRP A 54 2.93 7.37 10.24
CA TRP A 54 4.01 8.19 10.79
C TRP A 54 3.63 8.85 12.12
N GLN A 55 2.43 9.41 12.22
CA GLN A 55 1.91 9.98 13.47
C GLN A 55 1.77 8.92 14.57
N ALA A 56 1.23 7.75 14.24
CA ALA A 56 1.08 6.64 15.18
C ALA A 56 2.45 6.15 15.67
N MET A 57 3.43 6.01 14.77
CA MET A 57 4.80 5.64 15.10
C MET A 57 5.44 6.63 16.10
N LYS A 58 5.21 7.95 15.93
CA LYS A 58 5.74 8.97 16.85
C LYS A 58 5.11 8.92 18.24
N LYS A 59 3.82 8.60 18.32
CA LYS A 59 3.06 8.54 19.59
C LYS A 59 3.32 7.26 20.37
N THR A 60 3.70 6.19 19.68
CA THR A 60 3.88 4.87 20.27
C THR A 60 5.22 4.79 21.00
N ARG A 61 5.16 4.34 22.27
CA ARG A 61 6.36 4.13 23.11
C ARG A 61 6.88 2.69 23.03
N VAL A 62 6.02 1.74 22.69
CA VAL A 62 6.36 0.32 22.58
C VAL A 62 7.09 0.07 21.28
N LEU A 63 8.29 -0.52 21.36
CA LEU A 63 9.15 -0.74 20.19
C LEU A 63 8.48 -1.63 19.14
N MET A 64 7.73 -2.63 19.58
CA MET A 64 7.00 -3.55 18.70
C MET A 64 5.94 -2.87 17.85
N ASP A 65 5.13 -2.02 18.48
CA ASP A 65 4.12 -1.27 17.78
C ASP A 65 4.74 -0.31 16.76
N LYS A 66 5.95 0.20 17.04
CA LYS A 66 6.71 1.01 16.07
C LYS A 66 7.02 0.23 14.79
N TYR A 67 7.46 -1.02 14.91
CA TYR A 67 7.74 -1.87 13.73
C TYR A 67 6.48 -2.13 12.90
N ILE A 68 5.33 -2.33 13.55
CA ILE A 68 4.03 -2.49 12.86
C ILE A 68 3.69 -1.21 12.08
N TRP A 69 3.81 -0.05 12.72
CA TRP A 69 3.53 1.23 12.06
C TRP A 69 4.53 1.56 10.95
N GLN A 70 5.81 1.18 11.11
CA GLN A 70 6.82 1.29 10.06
C GLN A 70 6.48 0.39 8.87
N ALA A 71 6.09 -0.86 9.11
CA ALA A 71 5.66 -1.78 8.07
C ALA A 71 4.43 -1.24 7.32
N GLY A 72 3.44 -0.73 8.05
CA GLY A 72 2.26 -0.09 7.46
C GLY A 72 2.61 1.14 6.62
N MET A 73 3.49 2.01 7.12
CA MET A 73 3.95 3.18 6.38
C MET A 73 4.68 2.78 5.09
N LEU A 74 5.58 1.80 5.15
CA LEU A 74 6.31 1.31 3.99
C LEU A 74 5.36 0.66 2.97
N PHE A 75 4.35 -0.07 3.43
CA PHE A 75 3.32 -0.64 2.57
C PHE A 75 2.55 0.45 1.81
N TYR A 76 2.12 1.52 2.48
CA TYR A 76 1.46 2.65 1.82
C TYR A 76 2.39 3.38 0.85
N ILE A 77 3.69 3.51 1.15
CA ILE A 77 4.68 4.09 0.24
C ILE A 77 4.83 3.24 -1.03
N LEU A 78 4.87 1.91 -0.89
CA LEU A 78 4.92 0.99 -2.03
C LEU A 78 3.68 1.10 -2.92
N LEU A 79 2.49 1.18 -2.32
CA LEU A 79 1.25 1.37 -3.06
C LEU A 79 1.21 2.74 -3.76
N PHE A 80 1.63 3.79 -3.08
CA PHE A 80 1.71 5.14 -3.64
C PHE A 80 2.68 5.19 -4.84
N GLY A 81 3.85 4.59 -4.71
CA GLY A 81 4.81 4.46 -5.81
C GLY A 81 4.24 3.68 -6.99
N ARG A 82 3.50 2.59 -6.72
CA ARG A 82 2.83 1.80 -7.74
C ARG A 82 1.79 2.62 -8.50
N GLU A 83 0.93 3.38 -7.83
CA GLU A 83 -0.09 4.24 -8.47
C GLU A 83 0.55 5.30 -9.37
N LEU A 84 1.66 5.89 -8.94
CA LEU A 84 2.45 6.81 -9.77
C LEU A 84 3.30 6.09 -10.83
N SER A 85 3.14 4.78 -11.00
CA SER A 85 4.04 3.98 -11.88
C SER A 85 5.52 4.28 -11.61
N TRP A 86 5.86 4.49 -10.34
CA TRP A 86 7.20 4.85 -9.85
C TRP A 86 7.77 6.12 -10.51
N GLY A 87 6.91 7.11 -10.71
CA GLY A 87 7.25 8.40 -11.28
C GLY A 87 7.09 8.50 -12.81
N ARG A 88 6.85 7.40 -13.52
CA ARG A 88 6.66 7.44 -14.98
C ARG A 88 5.38 8.19 -15.38
N ALA A 89 4.35 8.12 -14.54
CA ALA A 89 3.11 8.86 -14.76
C ALA A 89 3.33 10.38 -14.80
N LEU A 90 4.33 10.90 -14.06
CA LEU A 90 4.71 12.32 -14.06
C LEU A 90 5.46 12.75 -15.33
N LEU A 91 5.98 11.77 -16.08
CA LEU A 91 6.78 11.97 -17.29
C LEU A 91 6.02 11.55 -18.55
N MET A 92 4.68 11.56 -18.47
CA MET A 92 3.82 11.17 -19.59
C MET A 92 4.11 12.06 -20.82
N GLN A 93 4.22 11.42 -21.98
CA GLN A 93 4.48 12.10 -23.24
C GLN A 93 3.22 12.79 -23.76
N SER A 94 3.37 13.71 -24.72
CA SER A 94 2.25 14.47 -25.31
C SER A 94 1.21 13.60 -26.03
N ASP A 95 1.59 12.38 -26.41
CA ASP A 95 0.71 11.37 -27.00
C ASP A 95 -0.08 10.56 -25.97
N GLY A 96 0.11 10.82 -24.66
CA GLY A 96 -0.54 10.12 -23.57
C GLY A 96 0.10 8.77 -23.23
N THR A 97 1.26 8.45 -23.78
CA THR A 97 2.01 7.21 -23.45
C THR A 97 3.00 7.43 -22.33
N MET A 98 3.18 6.40 -21.47
CA MET A 98 4.23 6.43 -20.45
C MET A 98 5.56 6.01 -21.04
N PRO A 99 6.66 6.69 -20.69
CA PRO A 99 8.00 6.30 -21.13
C PRO A 99 8.34 4.89 -20.60
N LYS A 100 9.04 4.11 -21.41
CA LYS A 100 9.55 2.80 -21.00
C LYS A 100 10.68 2.98 -20.00
N TRP A 101 10.89 2.02 -19.11
CA TRP A 101 11.97 2.05 -18.11
C TRP A 101 13.35 2.33 -18.73
N ARG A 102 13.62 1.73 -19.89
CA ARG A 102 14.89 1.92 -20.62
C ARG A 102 15.10 3.36 -21.13
N GLU A 103 14.04 4.12 -21.29
CA GLU A 103 14.08 5.50 -21.78
C GLU A 103 14.36 6.51 -20.65
N LEU A 104 14.25 6.08 -19.40
CA LEU A 104 14.45 6.87 -18.21
C LEU A 104 15.91 6.94 -17.73
N GLY A 105 16.85 6.32 -18.47
CA GLY A 105 18.26 6.30 -18.13
C GLY A 105 18.52 5.77 -16.72
N ILE A 106 19.35 6.47 -15.94
CA ILE A 106 19.76 6.07 -14.59
C ILE A 106 18.56 5.74 -13.68
N TRP A 107 17.45 6.47 -13.81
CA TRP A 107 16.25 6.19 -13.02
C TRP A 107 15.64 4.81 -13.32
N GLY A 108 15.61 4.42 -14.59
CA GLY A 108 15.15 3.10 -15.00
C GLY A 108 15.99 1.96 -14.43
N ASP A 109 17.31 2.17 -14.36
CA ASP A 109 18.24 1.17 -13.82
C ASP A 109 18.15 1.02 -12.30
N ILE A 110 17.89 2.11 -11.58
CA ILE A 110 17.84 2.14 -10.11
C ILE A 110 16.47 1.75 -9.58
N ALA A 111 15.39 2.06 -10.28
CA ALA A 111 14.03 1.88 -9.79
C ALA A 111 13.70 0.42 -9.44
N HIS A 112 14.06 -0.53 -10.29
CA HIS A 112 13.80 -1.95 -10.03
C HIS A 112 14.51 -2.49 -8.78
N PRO A 113 15.84 -2.32 -8.61
CA PRO A 113 16.50 -2.76 -7.38
C PRO A 113 15.99 -2.02 -6.14
N LEU A 114 15.67 -0.71 -6.24
CA LEU A 114 15.10 0.05 -5.13
C LEU A 114 13.75 -0.53 -4.69
N ILE A 115 12.84 -0.81 -5.62
CA ILE A 115 11.57 -1.45 -5.33
C ILE A 115 11.77 -2.81 -4.66
N GLY A 116 12.71 -3.61 -5.17
CA GLY A 116 13.07 -4.90 -4.57
C GLY A 116 13.54 -4.77 -3.13
N ILE A 117 14.40 -3.81 -2.84
CA ILE A 117 14.89 -3.52 -1.48
C ILE A 117 13.74 -3.10 -0.56
N LEU A 118 12.83 -2.22 -1.03
CA LEU A 118 11.69 -1.78 -0.25
C LEU A 118 10.73 -2.93 0.09
N ILE A 119 10.51 -3.84 -0.86
CA ILE A 119 9.70 -5.05 -0.64
C ILE A 119 10.38 -5.98 0.37
N ALA A 120 11.68 -6.22 0.22
CA ALA A 120 12.44 -7.05 1.17
C ALA A 120 12.41 -6.47 2.59
N LEU A 121 12.56 -5.14 2.72
CA LEU A 121 12.45 -4.45 3.99
C LEU A 121 11.05 -4.58 4.61
N LEU A 122 10.00 -4.46 3.80
CA LEU A 122 8.62 -4.66 4.24
C LEU A 122 8.41 -6.07 4.81
N LEU A 123 8.85 -7.09 4.07
CA LEU A 123 8.76 -8.49 4.51
C LEU A 123 9.55 -8.73 5.79
N PHE A 124 10.73 -8.13 5.92
CA PHE A 124 11.55 -8.20 7.14
C PHE A 124 10.81 -7.59 8.33
N LEU A 125 10.26 -6.37 8.21
CA LEU A 125 9.51 -5.72 9.28
C LEU A 125 8.28 -6.53 9.71
N PHE A 126 7.54 -7.11 8.78
CA PHE A 126 6.42 -8.01 9.10
C PHE A 126 6.90 -9.29 9.81
N SER A 127 7.99 -9.88 9.37
CA SER A 127 8.56 -11.08 9.98
C SER A 127 8.97 -10.80 11.44
N VAL A 128 9.67 -9.70 11.68
CA VAL A 128 10.06 -9.28 13.04
C VAL A 128 8.83 -9.04 13.92
N SER A 129 7.83 -8.33 13.40
CA SER A 129 6.58 -8.07 14.13
C SER A 129 5.84 -9.36 14.49
N TYR A 130 5.77 -10.30 13.55
CA TYR A 130 5.07 -11.58 13.74
C TYR A 130 5.78 -12.48 14.77
N THR A 131 7.11 -12.60 14.67
CA THR A 131 7.88 -13.46 15.60
C THR A 131 7.78 -12.97 17.05
N HIS A 132 7.77 -11.67 17.25
CA HIS A 132 7.60 -11.10 18.58
C HIS A 132 6.20 -11.25 19.17
N LEU A 133 5.15 -11.07 18.35
CA LEU A 133 3.76 -11.32 18.79
C LEU A 133 3.61 -12.75 19.29
N ARG A 134 4.14 -13.73 18.56
CA ARG A 134 4.10 -15.14 18.95
C ARG A 134 4.88 -15.43 20.23
N ALA A 135 6.01 -14.78 20.46
CA ALA A 135 6.81 -14.92 21.67
C ALA A 135 6.08 -14.40 22.93
N HIS A 136 5.26 -13.36 22.78
CA HIS A 136 4.44 -12.83 23.88
C HIS A 136 3.26 -13.74 24.22
N GLU A 137 2.60 -14.32 23.23
CA GLU A 137 1.50 -15.28 23.49
C GLU A 137 1.97 -16.54 24.22
N THR A 138 3.16 -17.03 23.90
CA THR A 138 3.72 -18.23 24.57
C THR A 138 4.12 -17.95 26.04
N ARG A 139 4.52 -16.72 26.38
CA ARG A 139 4.84 -16.34 27.75
C ARG A 139 3.61 -16.02 28.61
N GLY A 140 2.51 -15.64 28.02
CA GLY A 140 1.25 -15.34 28.73
C GLY A 140 0.45 -16.58 29.12
N ASN A 141 0.80 -17.76 28.60
CA ASN A 141 0.12 -19.04 28.86
C ASN A 141 0.91 -19.98 29.81
N LEU A 142 1.98 -19.51 30.44
CA LEU A 142 2.72 -20.17 31.52
C LEU A 142 2.48 -19.45 32.85
#